data_fad97d0b44553342ea56ec0e1a63219d
#
_entry.id   fad97d0b44553342ea56ec0e1a63219d
#
_cell.length_a   1.000
_cell.length_b   1.000
_cell.length_c   1.000
_cell.angle_alpha   90.00
_cell.angle_beta   90.00
_cell.angle_gamma   90.00
#
_symmetry.space_group_name_H-M   'P 1'
#
loop_
_entity.id
_entity.type
_entity.pdbx_description
1 polymer ?
#
loop_
_entity_poly.entity_id
_entity_poly.type
_entity_poly.pdbx_seq_one_letter_code
_entity_poly.pdbx_strand_id
1 'polypeptide(L)'
;MAAAAVHVPVSDYPVPLTENGLAVEYLTGNHSHDIPKETYDNEVKALLQKLESKPGFDKNLKFDPKKHIIFKEEDFDKVKTFTLQDLKIEKTHCKTHSDFGATFPFPLINQEACDMLVYEALQPKIMDKWGRLPNLAKDSTGLDFHVGGHINAAPSTKGLWHSPEIRKIFERFYGVPVAPIYDSEIAHFNVSLASLDAKEEKSIDELKEELKKQTEEQNETGGDQIPSVLGLHYDSVGFVCVIMVDCGDGEEMIGGETGIITGDEKVVRVPDPKVGHCTLLQGRVIRHVATKPLNNSNRITSVGGFYPSDPDVLDNSALTSTKPSVLPRALNDQFYPDWFD
;
A
#
# COMPACT_ATOMS: atom_id res chain seq x y z
N MET A 1 -36.30 16.84 -22.59
CA MET A 1 -35.00 17.58 -22.55
C MET A 1 -33.92 16.52 -22.55
N ALA A 2 -33.14 16.43 -23.64
CA ALA A 2 -31.99 15.53 -23.66
C ALA A 2 -30.97 16.04 -22.61
N ALA A 3 -30.56 15.16 -21.70
CA ALA A 3 -29.49 15.51 -20.76
C ALA A 3 -28.25 15.89 -21.60
N ALA A 4 -27.65 17.02 -21.29
CA ALA A 4 -26.41 17.44 -21.93
C ALA A 4 -25.36 16.34 -21.70
N ALA A 5 -24.76 15.84 -22.76
CA ALA A 5 -23.70 14.84 -22.64
C ALA A 5 -22.55 15.45 -21.82
N VAL A 6 -22.18 14.79 -20.75
CA VAL A 6 -21.01 15.17 -19.96
C VAL A 6 -19.79 14.82 -20.81
N HIS A 7 -19.12 15.83 -21.33
CA HIS A 7 -17.88 15.64 -22.09
C HIS A 7 -16.74 15.44 -21.09
N VAL A 8 -16.29 14.21 -20.94
CA VAL A 8 -15.10 13.89 -20.15
C VAL A 8 -13.92 13.75 -21.10
N PRO A 9 -12.77 14.40 -20.84
CA PRO A 9 -11.59 14.25 -21.67
C PRO A 9 -11.15 12.79 -21.77
N VAL A 10 -10.96 12.28 -22.96
CA VAL A 10 -10.57 10.87 -23.20
C VAL A 10 -9.25 10.52 -22.52
N SER A 11 -8.36 11.50 -22.34
CA SER A 11 -7.08 11.34 -21.67
C SER A 11 -7.18 10.94 -20.18
N ASP A 12 -8.33 11.22 -19.54
CA ASP A 12 -8.54 10.90 -18.12
C ASP A 12 -9.03 9.47 -17.91
N TYR A 13 -9.33 8.76 -18.98
CA TYR A 13 -9.84 7.40 -18.93
C TYR A 13 -8.99 6.46 -19.79
N PRO A 14 -8.33 5.47 -19.18
CA PRO A 14 -7.56 4.47 -19.92
C PRO A 14 -8.45 3.45 -20.64
N VAL A 15 -9.75 3.45 -20.39
CA VAL A 15 -10.74 2.53 -20.96
C VAL A 15 -11.58 3.20 -22.04
N PRO A 16 -12.15 2.44 -23.00
CA PRO A 16 -13.05 2.97 -24.00
C PRO A 16 -14.25 3.68 -23.36
N LEU A 17 -14.56 4.85 -23.86
CA LEU A 17 -15.73 5.61 -23.43
C LEU A 17 -16.92 5.34 -24.34
N THR A 18 -18.13 5.39 -23.77
CA THR A 18 -19.37 5.44 -24.56
C THR A 18 -19.47 6.77 -25.28
N GLU A 19 -20.40 6.87 -26.22
CA GLU A 19 -20.74 8.13 -26.89
C GLU A 19 -21.11 9.27 -25.93
N ASN A 20 -21.55 8.89 -24.70
CA ASN A 20 -21.86 9.83 -23.63
C ASN A 20 -20.67 10.20 -22.74
N GLY A 21 -19.46 9.75 -23.08
CA GLY A 21 -18.24 10.07 -22.35
C GLY A 21 -18.02 9.26 -21.06
N LEU A 22 -18.81 8.21 -20.81
CA LEU A 22 -18.65 7.33 -19.64
C LEU A 22 -17.88 6.06 -20.02
N ALA A 23 -17.04 5.58 -19.12
CA ALA A 23 -16.32 4.33 -19.32
C ALA A 23 -17.31 3.15 -19.43
N VAL A 24 -17.10 2.26 -20.39
CA VAL A 24 -17.97 1.10 -20.62
C VAL A 24 -18.05 0.24 -19.38
N GLU A 25 -16.94 -0.04 -18.71
CA GLU A 25 -16.86 -0.83 -17.48
C GLU A 25 -17.69 -0.19 -16.36
N TYR A 26 -17.63 1.13 -16.23
CA TYR A 26 -18.42 1.85 -15.23
C TYR A 26 -19.92 1.66 -15.43
N LEU A 27 -20.38 1.65 -16.70
CA LEU A 27 -21.80 1.47 -17.01
C LEU A 27 -22.27 0.03 -16.93
N THR A 28 -21.44 -0.91 -17.34
CA THR A 28 -21.83 -2.31 -17.51
C THR A 28 -21.47 -3.17 -16.30
N GLY A 29 -20.63 -2.68 -15.41
CA GLY A 29 -20.05 -3.45 -14.32
C GLY A 29 -19.07 -4.52 -14.80
N ASN A 30 -18.67 -4.47 -16.07
CA ASN A 30 -17.65 -5.36 -16.61
C ASN A 30 -16.27 -4.73 -16.34
N HIS A 31 -15.43 -5.42 -15.57
CA HIS A 31 -14.22 -4.83 -15.01
C HIS A 31 -12.98 -5.35 -15.71
N SER A 32 -12.25 -4.47 -16.38
CA SER A 32 -10.87 -4.70 -16.84
C SER A 32 -9.85 -4.74 -15.68
N HIS A 33 -10.33 -4.54 -14.45
CA HIS A 33 -9.55 -4.58 -13.21
C HIS A 33 -9.65 -5.89 -12.45
N ASP A 34 -10.37 -6.88 -12.98
CA ASP A 34 -10.51 -8.17 -12.31
C ASP A 34 -9.17 -8.91 -12.28
N ILE A 35 -8.87 -9.50 -11.13
CA ILE A 35 -7.69 -10.34 -10.98
C ILE A 35 -7.93 -11.64 -11.76
N PRO A 36 -6.97 -12.09 -12.60
CA PRO A 36 -7.11 -13.34 -13.33
C PRO A 36 -7.40 -14.52 -12.40
N LYS A 37 -8.33 -15.37 -12.82
CA LYS A 37 -8.70 -16.55 -12.02
C LYS A 37 -7.51 -17.48 -11.79
N GLU A 38 -6.61 -17.57 -12.76
CA GLU A 38 -5.37 -18.36 -12.69
C GLU A 38 -4.48 -17.87 -11.54
N THR A 39 -4.35 -16.56 -11.33
CA THR A 39 -3.59 -15.99 -10.20
C THR A 39 -4.15 -16.47 -8.86
N TYR A 40 -5.48 -16.48 -8.73
CA TYR A 40 -6.10 -16.99 -7.52
C TYR A 40 -5.89 -18.50 -7.35
N ASP A 41 -6.17 -19.29 -8.39
CA ASP A 41 -6.14 -20.76 -8.32
C ASP A 41 -4.72 -21.31 -8.10
N ASN A 42 -3.70 -20.63 -8.61
CA ASN A 42 -2.31 -21.08 -8.51
C ASN A 42 -1.59 -20.44 -7.31
N GLU A 43 -1.37 -19.14 -7.34
CA GLU A 43 -0.48 -18.45 -6.39
C GLU A 43 -1.17 -18.12 -5.06
N VAL A 44 -2.35 -17.49 -5.10
CA VAL A 44 -3.05 -17.08 -3.86
C VAL A 44 -3.48 -18.30 -3.05
N LYS A 45 -4.05 -19.31 -3.70
CA LYS A 45 -4.48 -20.53 -3.03
C LYS A 45 -3.32 -21.31 -2.42
N ALA A 46 -2.18 -21.35 -3.11
CA ALA A 46 -0.95 -21.96 -2.58
C ALA A 46 -0.46 -21.23 -1.33
N LEU A 47 -0.45 -19.90 -1.36
CA LEU A 47 -0.09 -19.08 -0.21
C LEU A 47 -1.04 -19.29 0.98
N LEU A 48 -2.34 -19.33 0.76
CA LEU A 48 -3.33 -19.61 1.82
C LEU A 48 -3.13 -21.01 2.42
N GLN A 49 -2.91 -22.04 1.61
CA GLN A 49 -2.63 -23.40 2.08
C GLN A 49 -1.34 -23.46 2.91
N LYS A 50 -0.32 -22.73 2.49
CA LYS A 50 0.92 -22.61 3.24
C LYS A 50 0.71 -21.96 4.61
N LEU A 51 -0.07 -20.87 4.69
CA LEU A 51 -0.42 -20.22 5.95
C LEU A 51 -1.19 -21.20 6.86
N GLU A 52 -2.20 -21.87 6.34
CA GLU A 52 -3.00 -22.85 7.11
C GLU A 52 -2.16 -24.05 7.61
N SER A 53 -1.07 -24.38 6.93
CA SER A 53 -0.15 -25.47 7.32
C SER A 53 0.86 -25.07 8.40
N LYS A 54 0.99 -23.77 8.72
CA LYS A 54 1.91 -23.29 9.75
C LYS A 54 1.53 -23.85 11.14
N PRO A 55 2.47 -24.36 11.93
CA PRO A 55 2.20 -24.80 13.29
C PRO A 55 1.60 -23.67 14.14
N GLY A 56 0.43 -23.93 14.73
CA GLY A 56 -0.25 -22.96 15.60
C GLY A 56 -1.05 -21.88 14.86
N PHE A 57 -1.16 -21.94 13.53
CA PHE A 57 -2.01 -21.04 12.78
C PHE A 57 -3.49 -21.19 13.19
N ASP A 58 -4.11 -20.09 13.56
CA ASP A 58 -5.53 -20.02 13.92
C ASP A 58 -6.29 -19.09 12.98
N LYS A 59 -7.09 -19.66 12.07
CA LYS A 59 -7.91 -18.91 11.12
C LYS A 59 -9.00 -18.02 11.75
N ASN A 60 -9.25 -18.18 13.04
CA ASN A 60 -10.21 -17.37 13.80
C ASN A 60 -9.51 -16.37 14.73
N LEU A 61 -8.19 -16.22 14.58
CA LEU A 61 -7.41 -15.29 15.37
C LEU A 61 -8.04 -13.90 15.31
N LYS A 62 -8.12 -13.25 16.48
CA LYS A 62 -8.49 -11.84 16.58
C LYS A 62 -7.28 -11.04 17.03
N PHE A 63 -7.16 -9.84 16.50
CA PHE A 63 -6.11 -8.94 16.91
C PHE A 63 -6.25 -8.62 18.41
N ASP A 64 -5.17 -8.83 19.15
CA ASP A 64 -5.03 -8.46 20.57
C ASP A 64 -3.78 -7.57 20.68
N PRO A 65 -3.92 -6.27 21.00
CA PRO A 65 -2.78 -5.37 21.13
C PRO A 65 -1.70 -5.85 22.07
N LYS A 66 -2.08 -6.50 23.18
CA LYS A 66 -1.13 -6.99 24.19
C LYS A 66 -0.30 -8.17 23.71
N LYS A 67 -0.80 -8.94 22.75
CA LYS A 67 -0.14 -10.13 22.20
C LYS A 67 0.62 -9.79 20.91
N HIS A 68 0.02 -8.97 20.07
CA HIS A 68 0.46 -8.82 18.70
C HIS A 68 1.33 -7.59 18.45
N ILE A 69 1.21 -6.53 19.28
CA ILE A 69 2.13 -5.38 19.19
C ILE A 69 3.42 -5.75 19.91
N ILE A 70 4.54 -5.67 19.19
CA ILE A 70 5.87 -5.96 19.72
C ILE A 70 6.70 -4.71 19.98
N PHE A 71 6.25 -3.54 19.48
CA PHE A 71 6.88 -2.25 19.72
C PHE A 71 6.67 -1.79 21.16
N LYS A 72 7.73 -1.31 21.80
CA LYS A 72 7.72 -0.91 23.20
C LYS A 72 8.14 0.55 23.40
N GLU A 73 7.92 1.08 24.57
CA GLU A 73 8.28 2.47 24.91
C GLU A 73 9.77 2.75 24.71
N GLU A 74 10.65 1.81 25.08
CA GLU A 74 12.10 1.93 24.91
C GLU A 74 12.59 1.85 23.46
N ASP A 75 11.71 1.57 22.49
CA ASP A 75 12.07 1.46 21.10
C ASP A 75 11.97 2.80 20.35
N PHE A 76 11.24 3.78 20.90
CA PHE A 76 11.10 5.09 20.25
C PHE A 76 12.45 5.76 19.94
N ASP A 77 13.39 5.73 20.87
CA ASP A 77 14.69 6.35 20.72
C ASP A 77 15.62 5.59 19.76
N LYS A 78 15.25 4.35 19.37
CA LYS A 78 16.04 3.51 18.45
C LYS A 78 15.59 3.68 17.00
N VAL A 79 14.38 4.18 16.77
CA VAL A 79 13.85 4.37 15.42
C VAL A 79 14.48 5.60 14.80
N LYS A 80 15.17 5.38 13.69
CA LYS A 80 15.70 6.49 12.88
C LYS A 80 14.55 7.14 12.09
N THR A 81 14.59 8.46 11.98
CA THR A 81 13.62 9.24 11.23
C THR A 81 14.32 10.14 10.22
N PHE A 82 13.60 10.50 9.19
CA PHE A 82 13.91 11.61 8.30
C PHE A 82 13.00 12.77 8.63
N THR A 83 13.55 13.97 8.75
CA THR A 83 12.78 15.20 8.67
C THR A 83 12.56 15.59 7.20
N LEU A 84 11.64 16.52 6.94
CA LEU A 84 11.50 17.08 5.60
C LEU A 84 12.79 17.78 5.14
N GLN A 85 13.55 18.36 6.07
CA GLN A 85 14.84 18.97 5.79
C GLN A 85 15.89 17.93 5.40
N ASP A 86 15.96 16.78 6.08
CA ASP A 86 16.86 15.67 5.70
C ASP A 86 16.57 15.18 4.28
N LEU A 87 15.29 15.17 3.90
CA LEU A 87 14.83 14.83 2.56
C LEU A 87 14.92 16.01 1.58
N LYS A 88 15.44 17.17 1.99
CA LYS A 88 15.55 18.39 1.17
C LYS A 88 14.22 18.88 0.59
N ILE A 89 13.12 18.57 1.23
CA ILE A 89 11.76 18.97 0.82
C ILE A 89 11.46 20.34 1.43
N GLU A 90 11.88 21.41 0.76
CA GLU A 90 11.68 22.79 1.21
C GLU A 90 10.32 23.35 0.79
N LYS A 91 9.78 22.89 -0.35
CA LYS A 91 8.51 23.34 -0.90
C LYS A 91 7.57 22.14 -1.11
N THR A 92 6.38 22.26 -0.60
CA THR A 92 5.34 21.25 -0.71
C THR A 92 4.14 21.79 -1.48
N HIS A 93 3.40 20.91 -2.17
CA HIS A 93 2.19 21.28 -2.90
C HIS A 93 0.98 21.47 -1.97
N CYS A 94 1.09 21.09 -0.70
CA CYS A 94 0.09 21.30 0.34
C CYS A 94 0.77 21.66 1.67
N LYS A 95 -0.01 22.12 2.63
CA LYS A 95 0.50 22.44 3.97
C LYS A 95 0.99 21.19 4.68
N THR A 96 2.16 21.26 5.30
CA THR A 96 2.71 20.19 6.16
C THR A 96 2.11 20.30 7.58
N HIS A 97 2.08 19.17 8.28
CA HIS A 97 1.57 19.10 9.65
C HIS A 97 2.69 19.26 10.68
N SER A 98 3.88 18.76 10.36
CA SER A 98 5.07 18.82 11.22
C SER A 98 6.33 18.70 10.34
N ASP A 99 7.51 18.79 10.96
CA ASP A 99 8.79 18.58 10.28
C ASP A 99 9.11 17.09 10.06
N PHE A 100 8.27 16.19 10.57
CA PHE A 100 8.40 14.76 10.34
C PHE A 100 8.32 14.45 8.85
N GLY A 101 9.25 13.66 8.35
CA GLY A 101 9.22 13.16 6.97
C GLY A 101 8.77 11.70 6.93
N ALA A 102 9.66 10.81 7.32
CA ALA A 102 9.42 9.36 7.34
C ALA A 102 10.25 8.68 8.44
N THR A 103 9.89 7.44 8.80
CA THR A 103 10.73 6.57 9.62
C THR A 103 11.51 5.59 8.76
N PHE A 104 12.63 5.09 9.28
CA PHE A 104 13.15 3.78 8.87
C PHE A 104 12.19 2.70 9.33
N PRO A 105 12.20 1.50 8.71
CA PRO A 105 11.36 0.39 9.14
C PRO A 105 11.68 0.01 10.59
N PHE A 106 10.64 -0.17 11.38
CA PHE A 106 10.77 -0.62 12.77
C PHE A 106 9.74 -1.71 13.09
N PRO A 107 10.04 -2.64 14.02
CA PRO A 107 9.15 -3.73 14.36
C PRO A 107 7.90 -3.18 15.04
N LEU A 108 6.71 -3.46 14.48
CA LEU A 108 5.43 -3.03 15.02
C LEU A 108 4.61 -4.19 15.55
N ILE A 109 4.43 -5.23 14.73
CA ILE A 109 3.59 -6.39 15.02
C ILE A 109 4.34 -7.70 14.78
N ASN A 110 3.89 -8.76 15.44
CA ASN A 110 4.50 -10.08 15.31
C ASN A 110 4.03 -10.83 14.05
N GLN A 111 4.70 -11.95 13.75
CA GLN A 111 4.43 -12.79 12.59
C GLN A 111 2.99 -13.34 12.59
N GLU A 112 2.45 -13.72 13.75
CA GLU A 112 1.11 -14.28 13.86
C GLU A 112 0.04 -13.27 13.38
N ALA A 113 0.19 -12.00 13.76
CA ALA A 113 -0.68 -10.94 13.27
C ALA A 113 -0.52 -10.74 11.75
N CYS A 114 0.70 -10.72 11.23
CA CYS A 114 0.95 -10.60 9.80
C CYS A 114 0.30 -11.74 8.99
N ASP A 115 0.48 -12.98 9.43
CA ASP A 115 -0.11 -14.15 8.79
C ASP A 115 -1.64 -14.06 8.73
N MET A 116 -2.28 -13.56 9.79
CA MET A 116 -3.71 -13.38 9.82
C MET A 116 -4.18 -12.25 8.90
N LEU A 117 -3.45 -11.14 8.83
CA LEU A 117 -3.76 -10.04 7.91
C LEU A 117 -3.72 -10.51 6.46
N VAL A 118 -2.69 -11.24 6.07
CA VAL A 118 -2.59 -11.84 4.72
C VAL A 118 -3.72 -12.83 4.48
N TYR A 119 -3.99 -13.71 5.46
CA TYR A 119 -5.05 -14.71 5.36
C TYR A 119 -6.43 -14.08 5.15
N GLU A 120 -6.79 -13.04 5.92
CA GLU A 120 -8.07 -12.34 5.77
C GLU A 120 -8.18 -11.66 4.39
N ALA A 121 -7.15 -10.92 3.98
CA ALA A 121 -7.17 -10.14 2.74
C ALA A 121 -7.30 -11.02 1.48
N LEU A 122 -6.71 -12.22 1.50
CA LEU A 122 -6.66 -13.10 0.33
C LEU A 122 -7.78 -14.16 0.29
N GLN A 123 -8.77 -14.10 1.19
CA GLN A 123 -9.91 -15.01 1.12
C GLN A 123 -10.70 -14.83 -0.19
N PRO A 124 -11.24 -15.92 -0.81
CA PRO A 124 -11.95 -15.84 -2.08
C PRO A 124 -13.00 -14.74 -2.12
N LYS A 125 -13.89 -14.73 -1.12
CA LYS A 125 -14.98 -13.74 -1.01
C LYS A 125 -14.50 -12.29 -0.85
N ILE A 126 -13.28 -12.10 -0.32
CA ILE A 126 -12.65 -10.76 -0.21
C ILE A 126 -12.08 -10.38 -1.58
N MET A 127 -11.32 -11.30 -2.19
CA MET A 127 -10.73 -11.09 -3.51
C MET A 127 -11.79 -10.79 -4.58
N ASP A 128 -12.89 -11.55 -4.61
CA ASP A 128 -13.98 -11.38 -5.58
C ASP A 128 -14.63 -9.99 -5.52
N LYS A 129 -14.70 -9.40 -4.31
CA LYS A 129 -15.41 -8.13 -4.12
C LYS A 129 -14.48 -6.92 -4.10
N TRP A 130 -13.30 -7.04 -3.50
CA TRP A 130 -12.40 -5.93 -3.21
C TRP A 130 -11.00 -6.06 -3.83
N GLY A 131 -10.72 -7.20 -4.47
CA GLY A 131 -9.49 -7.39 -5.23
C GLY A 131 -9.57 -6.70 -6.59
N ARG A 132 -8.45 -6.08 -7.02
CA ARG A 132 -8.38 -5.41 -8.32
C ARG A 132 -6.94 -5.29 -8.81
N LEU A 133 -6.77 -5.32 -10.13
CA LEU A 133 -5.50 -4.96 -10.74
C LEU A 133 -5.24 -3.44 -10.60
N PRO A 134 -4.00 -3.02 -10.32
CA PRO A 134 -3.64 -1.62 -10.30
C PRO A 134 -3.63 -1.08 -11.73
N ASN A 135 -4.48 -0.11 -12.02
CA ASN A 135 -4.62 0.47 -13.36
C ASN A 135 -4.60 -0.58 -14.48
N LEU A 136 -5.05 -0.25 -15.66
CA LEU A 136 -4.94 -1.08 -16.86
C LEU A 136 -3.45 -1.32 -17.20
N ALA A 137 -2.75 -2.07 -16.38
CA ALA A 137 -1.36 -2.39 -16.61
C ALA A 137 -1.28 -3.26 -17.87
N LYS A 138 -0.76 -2.68 -18.95
CA LYS A 138 -0.57 -3.36 -20.25
C LYS A 138 0.27 -4.63 -20.16
N ASP A 139 1.01 -4.79 -19.06
CA ASP A 139 1.98 -5.87 -18.84
C ASP A 139 1.79 -6.60 -17.50
N SER A 140 0.61 -6.50 -16.87
CA SER A 140 0.36 -7.18 -15.61
C SER A 140 0.28 -8.70 -15.83
N THR A 141 1.17 -9.43 -15.20
CA THR A 141 1.11 -10.89 -15.08
C THR A 141 -0.08 -11.35 -14.23
N GLY A 142 -0.83 -10.42 -13.64
CA GLY A 142 -1.87 -10.68 -12.67
C GLY A 142 -1.34 -10.99 -11.27
N LEU A 143 -0.02 -10.95 -11.07
CA LEU A 143 0.63 -11.19 -9.77
C LEU A 143 0.73 -9.91 -8.92
N ASP A 144 0.63 -8.75 -9.55
CA ASP A 144 0.55 -7.45 -8.88
C ASP A 144 -0.92 -7.01 -8.81
N PHE A 145 -1.48 -6.92 -7.62
CA PHE A 145 -2.86 -6.51 -7.43
C PHE A 145 -3.08 -5.81 -6.08
N HIS A 146 -4.24 -5.19 -5.93
CA HIS A 146 -4.65 -4.50 -4.72
C HIS A 146 -5.88 -5.14 -4.09
N VAL A 147 -6.00 -5.05 -2.76
CA VAL A 147 -7.23 -5.36 -2.02
C VAL A 147 -7.51 -4.18 -1.09
N GLY A 148 -8.67 -3.55 -1.22
CA GLY A 148 -9.00 -2.38 -0.40
C GLY A 148 -10.51 -2.15 -0.29
N GLY A 149 -10.96 -1.65 0.87
CA GLY A 149 -12.38 -1.49 1.19
C GLY A 149 -13.00 -2.68 1.92
N HIS A 150 -12.19 -3.66 2.32
CA HIS A 150 -12.64 -4.93 2.90
C HIS A 150 -12.66 -4.96 4.44
N ILE A 151 -12.26 -3.89 5.11
CA ILE A 151 -11.99 -3.88 6.55
C ILE A 151 -13.16 -4.37 7.40
N ASN A 152 -14.40 -4.09 7.00
CA ASN A 152 -15.60 -4.55 7.70
C ASN A 152 -15.86 -6.06 7.55
N ALA A 153 -15.19 -6.72 6.60
CA ALA A 153 -15.23 -8.17 6.42
C ALA A 153 -13.98 -8.88 6.96
N ALA A 154 -13.01 -8.13 7.51
CA ALA A 154 -11.71 -8.59 8.01
C ALA A 154 -11.50 -8.14 9.47
N PRO A 155 -12.04 -8.88 10.46
CA PRO A 155 -12.11 -8.41 11.84
C PRO A 155 -10.76 -8.25 12.53
N SER A 156 -9.75 -9.06 12.22
CA SER A 156 -8.40 -8.89 12.77
C SER A 156 -7.70 -7.68 12.16
N THR A 157 -7.84 -7.49 10.86
CA THR A 157 -7.36 -6.29 10.14
C THR A 157 -8.01 -5.04 10.71
N LYS A 158 -9.33 -5.07 10.93
CA LYS A 158 -10.05 -3.95 11.57
C LYS A 158 -9.54 -3.69 12.99
N GLY A 159 -9.36 -4.74 13.77
CA GLY A 159 -8.85 -4.63 15.14
C GLY A 159 -7.48 -3.97 15.21
N LEU A 160 -6.59 -4.27 14.26
CA LEU A 160 -5.27 -3.63 14.18
C LEU A 160 -5.38 -2.13 13.83
N TRP A 161 -6.00 -1.81 12.71
CA TRP A 161 -5.99 -0.44 12.19
C TRP A 161 -6.81 0.56 13.01
N HIS A 162 -7.79 0.08 13.78
CA HIS A 162 -8.55 0.89 14.74
C HIS A 162 -8.02 0.80 16.18
N SER A 163 -6.87 0.11 16.41
CA SER A 163 -6.28 -0.01 17.76
C SER A 163 -5.81 1.35 18.28
N PRO A 164 -6.30 1.76 19.46
CA PRO A 164 -5.78 2.96 20.13
C PRO A 164 -4.30 2.87 20.47
N GLU A 165 -3.79 1.66 20.73
CA GLU A 165 -2.37 1.42 21.03
C GLU A 165 -1.50 1.68 19.82
N ILE A 166 -1.88 1.18 18.65
CA ILE A 166 -1.21 1.45 17.37
C ILE A 166 -1.22 2.96 17.09
N ARG A 167 -2.39 3.59 17.23
CA ARG A 167 -2.54 5.03 16.99
C ARG A 167 -1.61 5.86 17.87
N LYS A 168 -1.50 5.56 19.17
CA LYS A 168 -0.61 6.26 20.09
C LYS A 168 0.87 6.18 19.69
N ILE A 169 1.30 5.04 19.12
CA ILE A 169 2.65 4.89 18.58
C ILE A 169 2.85 5.87 17.43
N PHE A 170 1.89 5.93 16.52
CA PHE A 170 1.98 6.78 15.32
C PHE A 170 1.93 8.27 15.66
N GLU A 171 1.02 8.69 16.56
CA GLU A 171 0.88 10.07 17.02
C GLU A 171 2.21 10.65 17.56
N ARG A 172 2.99 9.80 18.23
CA ARG A 172 4.29 10.25 18.77
C ARG A 172 5.33 10.52 17.69
N PHE A 173 5.32 9.76 16.59
CA PHE A 173 6.18 10.03 15.43
C PHE A 173 5.67 11.19 14.59
N TYR A 174 4.39 11.26 14.34
CA TYR A 174 3.78 12.32 13.53
C TYR A 174 3.80 13.69 14.21
N GLY A 175 3.85 13.69 15.54
CA GLY A 175 3.84 14.93 16.34
C GLY A 175 2.49 15.62 16.44
N VAL A 176 1.43 14.95 15.97
CA VAL A 176 0.03 15.43 16.04
C VAL A 176 -0.90 14.25 16.36
N PRO A 177 -2.04 14.50 17.05
CA PRO A 177 -3.09 13.50 17.21
C PRO A 177 -3.67 13.12 15.85
N VAL A 178 -3.92 11.82 15.64
CA VAL A 178 -4.46 11.33 14.37
C VAL A 178 -5.65 10.40 14.58
N ALA A 179 -6.50 10.29 13.58
CA ALA A 179 -7.54 9.30 13.46
C ALA A 179 -7.37 8.50 12.16
N PRO A 180 -7.80 7.22 12.14
CA PRO A 180 -7.80 6.45 10.92
C PRO A 180 -8.75 7.08 9.91
N ILE A 181 -8.36 7.05 8.63
CA ILE A 181 -9.22 7.43 7.52
C ILE A 181 -10.45 6.51 7.49
N TYR A 182 -11.45 6.89 6.72
CA TYR A 182 -12.69 6.10 6.57
C TYR A 182 -12.42 4.64 6.16
N ASP A 183 -13.39 3.77 6.49
CA ASP A 183 -13.26 2.31 6.40
C ASP A 183 -13.00 1.77 4.99
N SER A 184 -13.38 2.47 3.94
CA SER A 184 -13.12 2.05 2.56
C SER A 184 -11.67 2.21 2.13
N GLU A 185 -10.93 3.13 2.71
CA GLU A 185 -9.56 3.47 2.31
C GLU A 185 -8.51 2.84 3.23
N ILE A 186 -8.82 2.69 4.52
CA ILE A 186 -7.88 2.10 5.48
C ILE A 186 -7.67 0.61 5.22
N ALA A 187 -6.51 0.09 5.59
CA ALA A 187 -6.12 -1.31 5.38
C ALA A 187 -6.03 -1.72 3.91
N HIS A 188 -5.53 -0.82 3.07
CA HIS A 188 -5.25 -1.15 1.67
C HIS A 188 -4.08 -2.13 1.57
N PHE A 189 -4.26 -3.22 0.82
CA PHE A 189 -3.18 -4.17 0.56
C PHE A 189 -2.60 -3.93 -0.83
N ASN A 190 -1.28 -3.79 -0.89
CA ASN A 190 -0.52 -3.87 -2.13
C ASN A 190 0.14 -5.25 -2.16
N VAL A 191 -0.23 -6.04 -3.13
CA VAL A 191 0.20 -7.43 -3.27
C VAL A 191 1.04 -7.56 -4.54
N SER A 192 2.24 -8.10 -4.39
CA SER A 192 3.09 -8.58 -5.49
C SER A 192 3.51 -10.00 -5.12
N LEU A 193 3.03 -10.99 -5.87
CA LEU A 193 3.30 -12.40 -5.60
C LEU A 193 4.52 -12.88 -6.39
N ALA A 194 5.29 -13.78 -5.78
CA ALA A 194 6.27 -14.58 -6.47
C ALA A 194 5.58 -15.50 -7.48
N SER A 195 6.17 -15.68 -8.64
CA SER A 195 5.67 -16.60 -9.65
C SER A 195 6.12 -18.02 -9.34
N LEU A 196 5.20 -18.99 -9.38
CA LEU A 196 5.53 -20.41 -9.26
C LEU A 196 6.30 -20.95 -10.48
N ASP A 197 6.21 -20.26 -11.62
CA ASP A 197 6.87 -20.61 -12.87
C ASP A 197 8.17 -19.82 -13.12
N ALA A 198 8.71 -19.17 -12.07
CA ALA A 198 9.94 -18.40 -12.21
C ALA A 198 11.12 -19.27 -12.67
N LYS A 199 11.87 -18.73 -13.64
CA LYS A 199 13.11 -19.35 -14.12
C LYS A 199 14.26 -19.08 -13.15
N GLU A 200 15.41 -19.75 -13.37
CA GLU A 200 16.62 -19.60 -12.55
C GLU A 200 16.87 -18.15 -12.10
N GLU A 201 17.02 -18.00 -10.81
CA GLU A 201 17.28 -16.72 -10.17
C GLU A 201 18.78 -16.41 -10.20
N LYS A 202 19.09 -15.10 -10.33
CA LYS A 202 20.44 -14.58 -10.09
C LYS A 202 20.82 -14.81 -8.63
N SER A 203 22.11 -14.91 -8.35
CA SER A 203 22.59 -14.94 -6.97
C SER A 203 22.25 -13.64 -6.21
N ILE A 204 22.17 -13.72 -4.89
CA ILE A 204 21.90 -12.55 -4.03
C ILE A 204 22.91 -11.42 -4.28
N ASP A 205 24.17 -11.76 -4.48
CA ASP A 205 25.22 -10.76 -4.75
C ASP A 205 25.02 -10.07 -6.09
N GLU A 206 24.66 -10.81 -7.15
CA GLU A 206 24.34 -10.23 -8.46
C GLU A 206 23.11 -9.32 -8.38
N LEU A 207 22.07 -9.69 -7.61
CA LEU A 207 20.89 -8.89 -7.42
C LEU A 207 21.19 -7.60 -6.62
N LYS A 208 22.06 -7.66 -5.61
CA LYS A 208 22.50 -6.48 -4.85
C LYS A 208 23.28 -5.49 -5.73
N GLU A 209 24.18 -5.99 -6.58
CA GLU A 209 24.88 -5.13 -7.54
C GLU A 209 23.93 -4.52 -8.57
N GLU A 210 22.94 -5.30 -9.05
CA GLU A 210 21.91 -4.76 -9.94
C GLU A 210 21.08 -3.67 -9.28
N LEU A 211 20.65 -3.88 -8.03
CA LEU A 211 19.90 -2.89 -7.25
C LEU A 211 20.69 -1.58 -7.08
N LYS A 212 21.99 -1.70 -6.79
CA LYS A 212 22.88 -0.56 -6.67
C LYS A 212 22.97 0.21 -7.99
N LYS A 213 23.21 -0.49 -9.10
CA LYS A 213 23.25 0.10 -10.44
C LYS A 213 21.96 0.81 -10.80
N GLN A 214 20.82 0.16 -10.59
CA GLN A 214 19.50 0.77 -10.82
C GLN A 214 19.30 2.03 -9.98
N THR A 215 19.76 2.04 -8.73
CA THR A 215 19.64 3.21 -7.85
C THR A 215 20.51 4.36 -8.32
N GLU A 216 21.73 4.08 -8.81
CA GLU A 216 22.61 5.09 -9.41
C GLU A 216 22.00 5.69 -10.69
N GLU A 217 21.51 4.86 -11.59
CA GLU A 217 20.82 5.30 -12.82
C GLU A 217 19.56 6.14 -12.52
N GLN A 218 18.77 5.74 -11.52
CA GLN A 218 17.58 6.48 -11.08
C GLN A 218 17.93 7.86 -10.52
N ASN A 219 19.07 7.97 -9.81
CA ASN A 219 19.56 9.24 -9.29
C ASN A 219 20.10 10.18 -10.39
N GLU A 220 20.48 9.64 -11.55
CA GLU A 220 20.92 10.43 -12.70
C GLU A 220 19.74 10.89 -13.58
N THR A 221 18.69 10.05 -13.72
CA THR A 221 17.57 10.29 -14.63
C THR A 221 16.34 10.92 -13.96
N GLY A 222 16.36 11.08 -12.62
CA GLY A 222 15.15 11.42 -11.85
C GLY A 222 14.20 10.22 -11.76
N GLY A 223 13.56 10.01 -10.64
CA GLY A 223 12.87 8.77 -10.26
C GLY A 223 11.69 8.25 -11.13
N ASP A 224 11.45 8.81 -12.31
CA ASP A 224 10.27 8.49 -13.14
C ASP A 224 10.27 7.09 -13.79
N GLN A 225 11.41 6.38 -13.77
CA GLN A 225 11.57 5.05 -14.37
C GLN A 225 11.84 3.93 -13.35
N ILE A 226 11.40 4.08 -12.11
CA ILE A 226 11.62 3.07 -11.08
C ILE A 226 10.67 1.87 -11.33
N PRO A 227 11.17 0.63 -11.50
CA PRO A 227 10.33 -0.56 -11.52
C PRO A 227 9.55 -0.66 -10.21
N SER A 228 8.23 -0.69 -10.29
CA SER A 228 7.39 -0.49 -9.13
C SER A 228 6.13 -1.35 -9.17
N VAL A 229 5.69 -1.77 -8.00
CA VAL A 229 4.35 -2.36 -7.78
C VAL A 229 3.29 -1.26 -7.87
N LEU A 230 3.60 -0.10 -7.30
CA LEU A 230 2.81 1.11 -7.39
C LEU A 230 3.73 2.26 -7.78
N GLY A 231 3.44 2.94 -8.89
CA GLY A 231 4.26 4.02 -9.45
C GLY A 231 4.39 5.23 -8.52
N LEU A 232 5.23 6.18 -8.90
CA LEU A 232 5.45 7.42 -8.15
C LEU A 232 4.14 8.18 -7.91
N HIS A 233 3.83 8.48 -6.65
CA HIS A 233 2.61 9.16 -6.26
C HIS A 233 2.77 9.90 -4.93
N TYR A 234 1.79 10.73 -4.62
CA TYR A 234 1.45 11.21 -3.28
C TYR A 234 0.20 10.47 -2.83
N ASP A 235 0.12 10.16 -1.56
CA ASP A 235 -1.09 9.56 -1.00
C ASP A 235 -2.25 10.54 -0.92
N SER A 236 -3.44 10.01 -0.73
CA SER A 236 -4.67 10.79 -0.54
C SER A 236 -4.75 11.44 0.83
N VAL A 237 -3.99 10.94 1.81
CA VAL A 237 -4.11 11.28 3.22
C VAL A 237 -2.81 11.84 3.81
N GLY A 238 -2.93 12.63 4.87
CA GLY A 238 -1.82 13.34 5.49
C GLY A 238 -0.71 12.42 5.99
N PHE A 239 -1.07 11.34 6.66
CA PHE A 239 -0.13 10.40 7.26
C PHE A 239 -0.44 8.97 6.83
N VAL A 240 0.59 8.19 6.61
CA VAL A 240 0.48 6.80 6.16
C VAL A 240 1.42 5.91 6.94
N CYS A 241 0.93 4.73 7.29
CA CYS A 241 1.73 3.61 7.78
C CYS A 241 1.70 2.48 6.77
N VAL A 242 2.86 2.00 6.38
CA VAL A 242 3.05 0.83 5.51
C VAL A 242 3.64 -0.30 6.35
N ILE A 243 2.88 -1.36 6.58
CA ILE A 243 3.34 -2.57 7.28
C ILE A 243 3.69 -3.62 6.25
N MET A 244 4.91 -4.16 6.27
CA MET A 244 5.28 -5.35 5.51
C MET A 244 4.69 -6.58 6.20
N VAL A 245 3.78 -7.28 5.55
CA VAL A 245 3.10 -8.44 6.12
C VAL A 245 3.56 -9.77 5.53
N ASP A 246 4.15 -9.76 4.34
CA ASP A 246 4.86 -10.89 3.73
C ASP A 246 5.96 -10.39 2.79
N CYS A 247 7.14 -10.99 2.87
CA CYS A 247 8.28 -10.71 1.99
C CYS A 247 9.03 -12.01 1.62
N GLY A 248 8.31 -13.13 1.54
CA GLY A 248 8.84 -14.45 1.15
C GLY A 248 9.37 -15.29 2.32
N ASP A 249 9.88 -16.47 2.01
CA ASP A 249 10.19 -17.55 2.95
C ASP A 249 11.62 -17.54 3.48
N GLY A 250 11.95 -16.53 4.27
CA GLY A 250 13.23 -16.52 5.00
C GLY A 250 14.46 -16.18 4.14
N GLU A 251 14.31 -16.00 2.84
CA GLU A 251 15.33 -15.41 2.00
C GLU A 251 15.26 -13.87 2.07
N GLU A 252 16.41 -13.23 1.97
CA GLU A 252 16.48 -11.77 1.94
C GLU A 252 15.76 -11.27 0.67
N MET A 253 14.70 -10.49 0.83
CA MET A 253 14.07 -9.80 -0.30
C MET A 253 15.03 -8.70 -0.79
N ILE A 254 15.44 -8.78 -2.04
CA ILE A 254 16.30 -7.78 -2.68
C ILE A 254 15.44 -6.83 -3.50
N GLY A 255 15.50 -5.56 -3.22
CA GLY A 255 14.51 -4.61 -3.73
C GLY A 255 13.23 -4.63 -2.87
N GLY A 256 12.13 -4.13 -3.39
CA GLY A 256 10.84 -4.12 -2.68
C GLY A 256 10.72 -3.05 -1.59
N GLU A 257 11.72 -2.21 -1.42
CA GLU A 257 11.71 -1.12 -0.44
C GLU A 257 10.74 -0.01 -0.86
N THR A 258 10.39 0.85 0.09
CA THR A 258 9.78 2.14 -0.22
C THR A 258 10.87 3.09 -0.72
N GLY A 259 10.70 3.61 -1.93
CA GLY A 259 11.53 4.68 -2.48
C GLY A 259 10.92 6.03 -2.19
N ILE A 260 11.68 6.94 -1.60
CA ILE A 260 11.28 8.32 -1.31
C ILE A 260 12.02 9.25 -2.28
N ILE A 261 11.30 10.16 -2.91
CA ILE A 261 11.89 11.18 -3.76
C ILE A 261 12.19 12.42 -2.93
N THR A 262 13.46 12.79 -2.90
CA THR A 262 13.93 13.99 -2.19
C THR A 262 13.62 15.27 -2.97
N GLY A 263 13.73 16.42 -2.33
CA GLY A 263 13.49 17.71 -2.97
C GLY A 263 14.50 18.05 -4.09
N ASP A 264 15.64 17.37 -4.15
CA ASP A 264 16.62 17.44 -5.24
C ASP A 264 16.47 16.27 -6.25
N GLU A 265 15.29 15.67 -6.32
CA GLU A 265 14.87 14.61 -7.26
C GLU A 265 15.70 13.31 -7.18
N LYS A 266 16.34 13.05 -6.04
CA LYS A 266 17.05 11.78 -5.80
C LYS A 266 16.13 10.76 -5.14
N VAL A 267 16.46 9.49 -5.34
CA VAL A 267 15.76 8.36 -4.73
C VAL A 267 16.49 7.94 -3.45
N VAL A 268 15.80 8.03 -2.32
CA VAL A 268 16.24 7.42 -1.06
C VAL A 268 15.43 6.16 -0.85
N ARG A 269 16.08 5.01 -0.91
CA ARG A 269 15.46 3.72 -0.58
C ARG A 269 15.45 3.53 0.92
N VAL A 270 14.29 3.23 1.48
CA VAL A 270 14.12 2.92 2.90
C VAL A 270 14.50 1.45 3.11
N PRO A 271 15.66 1.14 3.73
CA PRO A 271 16.25 -0.19 3.68
C PRO A 271 15.53 -1.21 4.57
N ASP A 272 15.84 -2.48 4.34
CA ASP A 272 15.52 -3.62 5.20
C ASP A 272 14.02 -3.80 5.54
N PRO A 273 13.12 -3.85 4.57
CA PRO A 273 11.75 -4.22 4.85
C PRO A 273 11.68 -5.66 5.39
N LYS A 274 11.12 -5.84 6.58
CA LYS A 274 10.96 -7.14 7.24
C LYS A 274 9.50 -7.35 7.61
N VAL A 275 9.08 -8.61 7.67
CA VAL A 275 7.72 -8.95 8.13
C VAL A 275 7.46 -8.38 9.52
N GLY A 276 6.31 -7.74 9.71
CA GLY A 276 5.92 -7.09 10.96
C GLY A 276 6.53 -5.72 11.19
N HIS A 277 7.45 -5.27 10.32
CA HIS A 277 7.98 -3.92 10.37
C HIS A 277 7.07 -2.94 9.64
N CYS A 278 7.05 -1.71 10.12
CA CYS A 278 6.33 -0.64 9.45
C CYS A 278 7.23 0.56 9.17
N THR A 279 6.86 1.31 8.14
CA THR A 279 7.39 2.62 7.80
C THR A 279 6.26 3.63 7.89
N LEU A 280 6.49 4.74 8.58
CA LEU A 280 5.57 5.87 8.68
C LEU A 280 6.06 6.98 7.77
N LEU A 281 5.15 7.69 7.12
CA LEU A 281 5.49 8.87 6.29
C LEU A 281 4.35 9.89 6.23
N GLN A 282 4.69 11.14 5.91
CA GLN A 282 3.70 12.13 5.49
C GLN A 282 3.33 11.89 4.02
N GLY A 283 2.40 10.96 3.78
CA GLY A 283 2.07 10.46 2.44
C GLY A 283 1.59 11.55 1.48
N ARG A 284 0.86 12.55 1.97
CA ARG A 284 0.37 13.67 1.16
C ARG A 284 1.47 14.66 0.76
N VAL A 285 2.61 14.65 1.46
CA VAL A 285 3.70 15.62 1.29
C VAL A 285 4.89 15.01 0.53
N ILE A 286 5.15 13.73 0.77
CA ILE A 286 6.30 13.02 0.25
C ILE A 286 5.91 12.21 -0.99
N ARG A 287 6.56 12.50 -2.12
CA ARG A 287 6.45 11.68 -3.32
C ARG A 287 7.24 10.40 -3.13
N HIS A 288 6.57 9.27 -3.28
CA HIS A 288 7.18 7.97 -3.01
C HIS A 288 6.67 6.87 -3.96
N VAL A 289 7.32 5.71 -3.87
CA VAL A 289 7.06 4.56 -4.73
C VAL A 289 7.24 3.25 -3.96
N ALA A 290 6.42 2.26 -4.26
CA ALA A 290 6.62 0.88 -3.81
C ALA A 290 7.44 0.13 -4.87
N THR A 291 8.74 -0.08 -4.65
CA THR A 291 9.60 -0.75 -5.64
C THR A 291 9.29 -2.25 -5.72
N LYS A 292 9.62 -2.87 -6.86
CA LYS A 292 9.47 -4.32 -7.03
C LYS A 292 10.66 -5.07 -6.42
N PRO A 293 10.44 -6.26 -5.85
CA PRO A 293 11.53 -7.18 -5.58
C PRO A 293 12.26 -7.55 -6.88
N LEU A 294 13.57 -7.67 -6.81
CA LEU A 294 14.40 -8.14 -7.92
C LEU A 294 14.51 -9.67 -7.94
N ASN A 295 14.42 -10.30 -6.78
CA ASN A 295 14.27 -11.75 -6.66
C ASN A 295 12.78 -12.15 -6.70
N ASN A 296 12.51 -13.42 -6.90
CA ASN A 296 11.15 -13.97 -6.97
C ASN A 296 10.53 -14.12 -5.55
N SER A 297 10.45 -13.00 -4.83
CA SER A 297 9.88 -12.95 -3.47
C SER A 297 8.49 -12.32 -3.48
N ASN A 298 7.61 -12.79 -2.62
CA ASN A 298 6.40 -12.05 -2.31
C ASN A 298 6.75 -10.68 -1.73
N ARG A 299 5.92 -9.70 -2.04
CA ARG A 299 5.89 -8.41 -1.36
C ARG A 299 4.44 -8.03 -1.09
N ILE A 300 4.01 -8.26 0.13
CA ILE A 300 2.66 -7.91 0.56
C ILE A 300 2.74 -6.87 1.68
N THR A 301 2.10 -5.73 1.47
CA THR A 301 2.01 -4.68 2.48
C THR A 301 0.57 -4.35 2.80
N SER A 302 0.29 -4.06 4.07
CA SER A 302 -0.96 -3.46 4.52
C SER A 302 -0.72 -1.99 4.82
N VAL A 303 -1.52 -1.12 4.22
CA VAL A 303 -1.35 0.34 4.29
C VAL A 303 -2.53 0.96 5.02
N GLY A 304 -2.26 1.76 6.04
CA GLY A 304 -3.27 2.53 6.75
C GLY A 304 -3.03 4.02 6.63
N GLY A 305 -4.07 4.73 6.25
CA GLY A 305 -4.08 6.18 6.16
C GLY A 305 -4.66 6.82 7.42
N PHE A 306 -4.13 7.99 7.78
CA PHE A 306 -4.53 8.75 8.95
C PHE A 306 -4.62 10.24 8.62
N TYR A 307 -5.57 10.92 9.25
CA TYR A 307 -5.72 12.36 9.19
C TYR A 307 -5.57 12.97 10.58
N PRO A 308 -5.21 14.27 10.70
CA PRO A 308 -5.17 14.94 12.00
C PRO A 308 -6.55 14.93 12.67
N SER A 309 -6.63 14.46 13.91
CA SER A 309 -7.89 14.45 14.68
C SER A 309 -8.12 15.70 15.51
N ASP A 310 -7.13 16.58 15.59
CA ASP A 310 -7.25 17.89 16.22
C ASP A 310 -7.94 18.87 15.24
N PRO A 311 -9.09 19.46 15.58
CA PRO A 311 -9.82 20.37 14.69
C PRO A 311 -9.05 21.66 14.37
N ASP A 312 -8.04 22.02 15.15
CA ASP A 312 -7.17 23.19 14.90
C ASP A 312 -6.03 22.86 13.90
N VAL A 313 -5.83 21.60 13.55
CA VAL A 313 -4.85 21.15 12.56
C VAL A 313 -5.56 20.90 11.24
N LEU A 314 -5.14 21.62 10.19
CA LEU A 314 -5.72 21.46 8.87
C LEU A 314 -5.54 20.05 8.35
N ASP A 315 -6.63 19.36 8.02
CA ASP A 315 -6.59 18.15 7.22
C ASP A 315 -6.27 18.50 5.76
N ASN A 316 -5.17 17.94 5.24
CA ASN A 316 -4.73 18.13 3.87
C ASN A 316 -5.11 16.93 2.98
N SER A 317 -5.95 16.03 3.45
CA SER A 317 -6.43 14.86 2.67
C SER A 317 -7.13 15.30 1.39
N ALA A 318 -7.07 14.47 0.37
CA ALA A 318 -7.68 14.71 -0.93
C ALA A 318 -8.24 13.42 -1.53
N LEU A 319 -9.40 13.53 -2.16
CA LEU A 319 -10.06 12.41 -2.82
C LEU A 319 -9.36 12.09 -4.16
N THR A 320 -8.24 11.37 -4.12
CA THR A 320 -7.46 11.04 -5.34
C THR A 320 -7.68 9.62 -5.83
N SER A 321 -8.08 8.70 -4.96
CA SER A 321 -8.21 7.26 -5.27
C SER A 321 -9.59 6.85 -5.82
N THR A 322 -10.59 7.72 -5.76
CA THR A 322 -11.98 7.41 -6.17
C THR A 322 -12.30 7.80 -7.62
N LYS A 323 -11.33 7.71 -8.52
CA LYS A 323 -11.58 7.94 -9.94
C LYS A 323 -12.24 6.70 -10.57
N PRO A 324 -13.25 6.87 -11.46
CA PRO A 324 -13.86 5.74 -12.19
C PRO A 324 -12.85 4.93 -13.01
N SER A 325 -11.73 5.53 -13.40
CA SER A 325 -10.62 4.86 -14.09
C SER A 325 -9.73 4.00 -13.19
N VAL A 326 -9.90 4.10 -11.87
CA VAL A 326 -9.07 3.39 -10.87
C VAL A 326 -9.88 2.39 -10.09
N LEU A 327 -11.16 2.69 -9.83
CA LEU A 327 -12.03 1.85 -9.01
C LEU A 327 -13.18 1.27 -9.84
N PRO A 328 -13.47 -0.03 -9.70
CA PRO A 328 -14.71 -0.62 -10.16
C PRO A 328 -15.91 0.09 -9.55
N ARG A 329 -17.04 0.12 -10.28
CA ARG A 329 -18.27 0.79 -9.83
C ARG A 329 -18.72 0.36 -8.43
N ALA A 330 -18.64 -0.96 -8.13
CA ALA A 330 -19.02 -1.48 -6.83
C ALA A 330 -18.21 -0.88 -5.65
N LEU A 331 -16.96 -0.52 -5.90
CA LEU A 331 -16.12 0.16 -4.90
C LEU A 331 -16.40 1.66 -4.84
N ASN A 332 -16.71 2.32 -5.97
CA ASN A 332 -17.14 3.71 -5.97
C ASN A 332 -18.39 3.92 -5.11
N ASP A 333 -19.36 3.01 -5.20
CA ASP A 333 -20.60 3.06 -4.41
C ASP A 333 -20.33 2.94 -2.88
N GLN A 334 -19.18 2.39 -2.50
CA GLN A 334 -18.72 2.31 -1.10
C GLN A 334 -17.87 3.51 -0.69
N PHE A 335 -16.92 3.94 -1.53
CA PHE A 335 -15.95 4.98 -1.19
C PHE A 335 -16.56 6.38 -1.11
N TYR A 336 -17.48 6.71 -2.02
CA TYR A 336 -18.10 8.04 -2.00
C TYR A 336 -18.93 8.33 -0.75
N PRO A 337 -19.82 7.43 -0.30
CA PRO A 337 -20.52 7.64 0.98
C PRO A 337 -19.55 7.81 2.14
N ASP A 338 -18.58 6.91 2.29
CA ASP A 338 -17.63 6.95 3.39
C ASP A 338 -16.79 8.26 3.43
N TRP A 339 -16.59 8.89 2.27
CA TRP A 339 -15.87 10.17 2.22
C TRP A 339 -16.71 11.34 2.76
N PHE A 340 -18.03 11.29 2.61
CA PHE A 340 -18.93 12.38 3.02
C PHE A 340 -19.49 12.20 4.43
N ASP A 341 -19.41 11.04 5.02
CA ASP A 341 -19.81 10.77 6.41
C ASP A 341 -18.72 11.18 7.41
#